data_e3d2bb3692c8a16af379fa7edc050aee
#
_entry.id   e3d2bb3692c8a16af379fa7edc050aee
#
_cell.length_a   1.000
_cell.length_b   1.000
_cell.length_c   1.000
_cell.angle_alpha   90.00
_cell.angle_beta   90.00
_cell.angle_gamma   90.00
#
_symmetry.space_group_name_H-M   'P 1'
#
loop_
_entity.id
_entity.type
_entity.pdbx_description
1 polymer ?
#
loop_
_entity_poly.entity_id
_entity_poly.type
_entity_poly.pdbx_seq_one_letter_code
_entity_poly.pdbx_strand_id
1 'polypeptide(L)'
;MARDLAIDLGTANTLVYARGEGVVLAEPSVIAINERTSEVLAMGDEAWHMIGRTPEHVVAQRPLRKGAITDFEVTQRMVRLLLERVGVSRFNRPKVLICVPSAITAVERRAVTDAARRAGATDAQLIEQPLAAAIGANLPISEPVGNMVVDIGGGTSESALLSLGGVVALEAVRVGSFDIDAAIQAYVRREYGLAIGERTAEEIKWTIGSAAPTPEEGRAEVKGRELMSGLPKTVVLTPLEIRRAIEEPVAAMVESVVQCLAQAPPELAQDLLAHGICLVGGGSLLRGLDVRIAEDAGVPVVKVETPMECVVLGAGH
;
A
#
# COMPACT_ATOMS: atom_id res chain seq x y z
N MET A 1 -19.49 0.22 25.63
CA MET A 1 -18.27 -0.60 25.78
C MET A 1 -17.30 -0.14 24.71
N ALA A 2 -15.99 -0.15 24.99
CA ALA A 2 -14.99 0.13 23.98
C ALA A 2 -15.13 -0.89 22.84
N ARG A 3 -15.14 -0.43 21.59
CA ARG A 3 -15.20 -1.31 20.41
C ARG A 3 -13.82 -1.75 20.05
N ASP A 4 -13.64 -3.01 19.73
CA ASP A 4 -12.36 -3.49 19.21
C ASP A 4 -12.13 -2.92 17.82
N LEU A 5 -10.89 -2.53 17.54
CA LEU A 5 -10.48 -1.91 16.28
C LEU A 5 -9.45 -2.78 15.57
N ALA A 6 -9.52 -2.81 14.25
CA ALA A 6 -8.43 -3.26 13.41
C ALA A 6 -7.86 -2.05 12.65
N ILE A 7 -6.54 -1.98 12.51
CA ILE A 7 -5.85 -0.89 11.82
C ILE A 7 -4.91 -1.49 10.78
N ASP A 8 -5.13 -1.16 9.53
CA ASP A 8 -4.12 -1.33 8.49
C ASP A 8 -3.31 -0.03 8.39
N LEU A 9 -2.10 -0.08 8.94
CA LEU A 9 -1.18 1.05 8.93
C LEU A 9 -0.28 0.97 7.69
N GLY A 10 -0.86 1.22 6.52
CA GLY A 10 -0.16 1.13 5.25
C GLY A 10 0.73 2.34 4.95
N THR A 11 1.68 2.14 4.04
CA THR A 11 2.59 3.22 3.56
C THR A 11 1.84 4.32 2.79
N ALA A 12 0.82 3.95 2.02
CA ALA A 12 0.01 4.89 1.23
C ALA A 12 -1.20 5.39 1.99
N ASN A 13 -2.00 4.46 2.51
CA ASN A 13 -3.25 4.74 3.21
C ASN A 13 -3.28 4.01 4.54
N THR A 14 -3.96 4.61 5.51
CA THR A 14 -4.32 3.97 6.78
C THR A 14 -5.81 3.78 6.82
N LEU A 15 -6.23 2.54 7.08
CA LEU A 15 -7.64 2.18 7.24
C LEU A 15 -7.90 1.70 8.67
N VAL A 16 -9.06 2.05 9.19
CA VAL A 16 -9.52 1.58 10.51
C VAL A 16 -10.88 0.93 10.37
N TYR A 17 -10.98 -0.28 10.85
CA TYR A 17 -12.21 -1.04 10.98
C TYR A 17 -12.65 -1.06 12.44
N ALA A 18 -13.92 -0.79 12.70
CA ALA A 18 -14.53 -0.92 14.01
C ALA A 18 -15.50 -2.10 14.02
N ARG A 19 -15.38 -2.96 15.01
CA ARG A 19 -16.20 -4.17 15.13
C ARG A 19 -17.68 -3.83 15.18
N GLY A 20 -18.44 -4.33 14.21
CA GLY A 20 -19.89 -4.10 14.07
C GLY A 20 -20.26 -2.83 13.28
N GLU A 21 -19.31 -2.03 12.82
CA GLU A 21 -19.56 -0.84 12.00
C GLU A 21 -18.90 -0.92 10.62
N GLY A 22 -17.88 -1.77 10.44
CA GLY A 22 -17.11 -1.85 9.21
C GLY A 22 -15.94 -0.87 9.18
N VAL A 23 -15.52 -0.47 7.99
CA VAL A 23 -14.44 0.52 7.80
C VAL A 23 -14.96 1.90 8.17
N VAL A 24 -14.43 2.46 9.25
CA VAL A 24 -14.85 3.76 9.82
C VAL A 24 -13.91 4.91 9.45
N LEU A 25 -12.73 4.60 8.94
CA LEU A 25 -11.75 5.58 8.48
C LEU A 25 -10.90 4.98 7.36
N ALA A 26 -10.68 5.75 6.30
CA ALA A 26 -9.76 5.45 5.21
C ALA A 26 -9.13 6.77 4.73
N GLU A 27 -7.86 6.99 5.05
CA GLU A 27 -7.16 8.24 4.77
C GLU A 27 -5.72 7.99 4.30
N PRO A 28 -5.12 8.89 3.51
CA PRO A 28 -3.70 8.85 3.21
C PRO A 28 -2.84 8.86 4.47
N SER A 29 -1.79 8.05 4.51
CA SER A 29 -0.82 7.99 5.61
C SER A 29 0.15 9.17 5.54
N VAL A 30 -0.38 10.38 5.65
CA VAL A 30 0.36 11.65 5.57
C VAL A 30 0.06 12.51 6.77
N ILE A 31 1.10 13.17 7.28
CA ILE A 31 0.99 14.15 8.36
C ILE A 31 1.80 15.40 8.01
N ALA A 32 1.24 16.56 8.26
CA ALA A 32 1.91 17.85 8.08
C ALA A 32 2.29 18.43 9.45
N ILE A 33 3.55 18.78 9.61
CA ILE A 33 4.13 19.23 10.88
C ILE A 33 4.85 20.56 10.65
N ASN A 34 4.66 21.50 11.57
CA ASN A 34 5.50 22.68 11.66
C ASN A 34 6.81 22.31 12.40
N GLU A 35 7.94 22.29 11.70
CA GLU A 35 9.23 21.88 12.26
C GLU A 35 9.73 22.82 13.39
N ARG A 36 9.30 24.09 13.39
CA ARG A 36 9.71 25.06 14.43
C ARG A 36 8.99 24.84 15.75
N THR A 37 7.70 24.49 15.69
CA THR A 37 6.85 24.33 16.88
C THR A 37 6.58 22.87 17.23
N SER A 38 6.94 21.94 16.33
CA SER A 38 6.57 20.50 16.41
C SER A 38 5.06 20.26 16.46
N GLU A 39 4.26 21.23 16.05
CA GLU A 39 2.80 21.15 16.01
C GLU A 39 2.34 20.41 14.76
N VAL A 40 1.35 19.52 14.92
CA VAL A 40 0.67 18.87 13.80
C VAL A 40 -0.36 19.83 13.23
N LEU A 41 -0.21 20.19 11.96
CA LEU A 41 -1.09 21.13 11.25
C LEU A 41 -2.24 20.42 10.54
N ALA A 42 -1.96 19.23 9.98
CA ALA A 42 -2.95 18.45 9.24
C ALA A 42 -2.57 16.97 9.23
N MET A 43 -3.53 16.09 8.94
CA MET A 43 -3.34 14.66 8.75
C MET A 43 -4.32 14.12 7.70
N GLY A 44 -3.96 13.02 7.03
CA GLY A 44 -4.81 12.37 6.03
C GLY A 44 -4.91 13.22 4.76
N ASP A 45 -6.12 13.35 4.24
CA ASP A 45 -6.39 14.07 2.99
C ASP A 45 -5.94 15.52 3.01
N GLU A 46 -6.13 16.23 4.13
CA GLU A 46 -5.68 17.62 4.27
C GLU A 46 -4.16 17.70 4.11
N ALA A 47 -3.40 16.84 4.80
CA ALA A 47 -1.95 16.80 4.71
C ALA A 47 -1.48 16.35 3.31
N TRP A 48 -2.19 15.41 2.67
CA TRP A 48 -1.91 14.99 1.31
C TRP A 48 -1.99 16.15 0.32
N HIS A 49 -2.99 17.03 0.46
CA HIS A 49 -3.10 18.21 -0.37
C HIS A 49 -1.98 19.22 -0.17
N MET A 50 -1.27 19.15 0.96
CA MET A 50 -0.14 20.03 1.27
C MET A 50 1.19 19.54 0.68
N ILE A 51 1.33 18.27 0.27
CA ILE A 51 2.57 17.73 -0.28
C ILE A 51 3.02 18.56 -1.50
N GLY A 52 4.29 19.02 -1.46
CA GLY A 52 4.91 19.84 -2.50
C GLY A 52 4.41 21.30 -2.58
N ARG A 53 3.61 21.76 -1.62
CA ARG A 53 3.00 23.10 -1.59
C ARG A 53 3.23 23.86 -0.29
N THR A 54 4.04 23.30 0.61
CA THR A 54 4.30 23.87 1.92
C THR A 54 5.44 24.89 1.90
N PRO A 55 5.41 25.93 2.77
CA PRO A 55 6.57 26.76 3.02
C PRO A 55 7.65 25.94 3.75
N GLU A 56 8.91 26.44 3.74
CA GLU A 56 10.10 25.75 4.24
C GLU A 56 9.98 25.16 5.67
N HIS A 57 9.23 25.83 6.54
CA HIS A 57 9.06 25.41 7.95
C HIS A 57 7.90 24.43 8.17
N VAL A 58 7.19 24.01 7.13
CA VAL A 58 6.10 23.04 7.18
C VAL A 58 6.44 21.84 6.31
N VAL A 59 6.51 20.68 6.91
CA VAL A 59 6.82 19.43 6.22
C VAL A 59 5.60 18.53 6.24
N ALA A 60 5.06 18.23 5.03
CA ALA A 60 4.07 17.18 4.83
C ALA A 60 4.81 15.91 4.42
N GLN A 61 4.75 14.86 5.26
CA GLN A 61 5.52 13.64 5.09
C GLN A 61 4.72 12.39 5.42
N ARG A 62 5.22 11.25 4.90
CA ARG A 62 4.75 9.92 5.27
C ARG A 62 5.64 9.35 6.36
N PRO A 63 5.09 9.00 7.54
CA PRO A 63 5.87 8.42 8.64
C PRO A 63 6.26 6.97 8.39
N LEU A 64 5.64 6.32 7.38
CA LEU A 64 6.00 4.98 6.94
C LEU A 64 6.53 5.04 5.50
N ARG A 65 7.63 4.33 5.24
CA ARG A 65 8.19 4.15 3.90
C ARG A 65 8.62 2.71 3.71
N LYS A 66 8.24 2.12 2.58
CA LYS A 66 8.60 0.74 2.21
C LYS A 66 8.28 -0.27 3.33
N GLY A 67 7.12 -0.12 3.94
CA GLY A 67 6.65 -0.98 5.03
C GLY A 67 7.35 -0.76 6.38
N ALA A 68 8.27 0.19 6.49
CA ALA A 68 9.02 0.46 7.73
C ALA A 68 8.65 1.83 8.32
N ILE A 69 8.71 1.92 9.65
CA ILE A 69 8.59 3.20 10.36
C ILE A 69 9.89 3.98 10.17
N THR A 70 9.81 5.15 9.54
CA THR A 70 10.97 6.04 9.35
C THR A 70 11.13 7.04 10.47
N ASP A 71 10.01 7.39 11.12
CA ASP A 71 9.97 8.30 12.25
C ASP A 71 8.97 7.79 13.29
N PHE A 72 9.50 7.32 14.41
CA PHE A 72 8.69 6.73 15.48
C PHE A 72 7.79 7.75 16.17
N GLU A 73 8.29 8.96 16.44
CA GLU A 73 7.51 9.99 17.13
C GLU A 73 6.36 10.48 16.25
N VAL A 74 6.64 10.69 14.97
CA VAL A 74 5.62 11.10 13.99
C VAL A 74 4.59 10.01 13.79
N THR A 75 5.01 8.73 13.69
CA THR A 75 4.08 7.58 13.61
C THR A 75 3.21 7.49 14.86
N GLN A 76 3.79 7.64 16.05
CA GLN A 76 3.03 7.62 17.30
C GLN A 76 1.97 8.74 17.35
N ARG A 77 2.34 9.94 16.92
CA ARG A 77 1.39 11.08 16.83
C ARG A 77 0.26 10.79 15.85
N MET A 78 0.60 10.24 14.68
CA MET A 78 -0.39 9.87 13.67
C MET A 78 -1.36 8.81 14.20
N VAL A 79 -0.86 7.72 14.78
CA VAL A 79 -1.71 6.66 15.38
C VAL A 79 -2.61 7.23 16.48
N ARG A 80 -2.09 8.12 17.32
CA ARG A 80 -2.89 8.79 18.34
C ARG A 80 -4.04 9.60 17.74
N LEU A 81 -3.77 10.44 16.75
CA LEU A 81 -4.79 11.26 16.09
C LEU A 81 -5.82 10.39 15.37
N LEU A 82 -5.41 9.29 14.74
CA LEU A 82 -6.31 8.31 14.13
C LEU A 82 -7.26 7.73 15.16
N LEU A 83 -6.74 7.27 16.31
CA LEU A 83 -7.54 6.72 17.39
C LEU A 83 -8.49 7.75 18.00
N GLU A 84 -8.06 9.00 18.17
CA GLU A 84 -8.92 10.10 18.63
C GLU A 84 -10.07 10.37 17.65
N ARG A 85 -9.81 10.36 16.33
CA ARG A 85 -10.84 10.55 15.28
C ARG A 85 -11.91 9.46 15.29
N VAL A 86 -11.54 8.21 15.59
CA VAL A 86 -12.49 7.10 15.69
C VAL A 86 -13.11 6.97 17.10
N GLY A 87 -12.99 8.00 17.93
CA GLY A 87 -13.68 8.11 19.23
C GLY A 87 -12.98 7.41 20.38
N VAL A 88 -11.70 7.06 20.27
CA VAL A 88 -10.91 6.56 21.40
C VAL A 88 -10.64 7.71 22.37
N SER A 89 -10.88 7.47 23.65
CA SER A 89 -10.70 8.45 24.71
C SER A 89 -10.25 7.75 26.00
N ARG A 90 -9.92 8.53 27.03
CA ARG A 90 -9.57 7.98 28.36
C ARG A 90 -10.65 7.07 28.98
N PHE A 91 -11.92 7.19 28.53
CA PHE A 91 -13.06 6.42 29.00
C PHE A 91 -13.48 5.33 28.00
N ASN A 92 -13.00 5.38 26.75
CA ASN A 92 -13.30 4.44 25.68
C ASN A 92 -12.00 3.94 25.09
N ARG A 93 -11.42 2.89 25.68
CA ARG A 93 -10.10 2.34 25.33
C ARG A 93 -10.27 0.95 24.70
N PRO A 94 -10.11 0.83 23.37
CA PRO A 94 -10.28 -0.43 22.66
C PRO A 94 -9.09 -1.37 22.82
N LYS A 95 -9.29 -2.64 22.46
CA LYS A 95 -8.22 -3.50 21.96
C LYS A 95 -8.01 -3.19 20.50
N VAL A 96 -6.76 -3.21 20.05
CA VAL A 96 -6.39 -2.87 18.68
C VAL A 96 -5.60 -4.02 18.07
N LEU A 97 -6.04 -4.52 16.91
CA LEU A 97 -5.27 -5.42 16.07
C LEU A 97 -4.66 -4.59 14.93
N ILE A 98 -3.34 -4.66 14.75
CA ILE A 98 -2.63 -3.85 13.74
C ILE A 98 -2.03 -4.76 12.70
N CYS A 99 -2.34 -4.47 11.43
CA CYS A 99 -1.75 -5.16 10.30
C CYS A 99 -0.33 -4.65 10.07
N VAL A 100 0.61 -5.57 9.89
CA VAL A 100 2.02 -5.26 9.68
C VAL A 100 2.57 -6.10 8.52
N PRO A 101 3.56 -5.58 7.76
CA PRO A 101 4.24 -6.37 6.75
C PRO A 101 4.91 -7.62 7.35
N SER A 102 4.99 -8.70 6.58
CA SER A 102 5.61 -9.96 7.03
C SER A 102 7.08 -9.80 7.36
N ALA A 103 7.79 -8.96 6.58
CA ALA A 103 9.22 -8.70 6.74
C ALA A 103 9.57 -7.70 7.88
N ILE A 104 8.61 -7.43 8.78
CA ILE A 104 8.81 -6.50 9.90
C ILE A 104 9.79 -7.06 10.94
N THR A 105 10.75 -6.27 11.38
CA THR A 105 11.70 -6.64 12.42
C THR A 105 11.06 -6.67 13.82
N ALA A 106 11.69 -7.38 14.77
CA ALA A 106 11.24 -7.42 16.16
C ALA A 106 11.20 -6.02 16.82
N VAL A 107 12.11 -5.13 16.42
CA VAL A 107 12.16 -3.74 16.92
C VAL A 107 10.98 -2.95 16.39
N GLU A 108 10.68 -3.06 15.10
CA GLU A 108 9.52 -2.40 14.49
C GLU A 108 8.20 -2.94 15.03
N ARG A 109 8.06 -4.27 15.23
CA ARG A 109 6.89 -4.88 15.89
C ARG A 109 6.63 -4.24 17.26
N ARG A 110 7.68 -4.11 18.08
CA ARG A 110 7.58 -3.48 19.38
C ARG A 110 7.23 -2.00 19.27
N ALA A 111 7.83 -1.29 18.34
CA ALA A 111 7.57 0.13 18.10
C ALA A 111 6.10 0.40 17.77
N VAL A 112 5.50 -0.41 16.88
CA VAL A 112 4.07 -0.31 16.50
C VAL A 112 3.17 -0.58 17.70
N THR A 113 3.41 -1.66 18.46
CA THR A 113 2.58 -1.97 19.63
C THR A 113 2.68 -0.92 20.73
N ASP A 114 3.89 -0.40 20.99
CA ASP A 114 4.11 0.68 21.96
C ASP A 114 3.43 1.99 21.52
N ALA A 115 3.46 2.31 20.22
CA ALA A 115 2.76 3.47 19.68
C ALA A 115 1.24 3.39 19.93
N ALA A 116 0.62 2.25 19.64
CA ALA A 116 -0.80 2.04 19.86
C ALA A 116 -1.20 2.12 21.34
N ARG A 117 -0.41 1.48 22.24
CA ARG A 117 -0.65 1.54 23.69
C ARG A 117 -0.54 2.97 24.24
N ARG A 118 0.48 3.72 23.80
CA ARG A 118 0.66 5.14 24.18
C ARG A 118 -0.44 6.03 23.62
N ALA A 119 -1.01 5.66 22.46
CA ALA A 119 -2.13 6.35 21.85
C ALA A 119 -3.47 6.07 22.54
N GLY A 120 -3.54 5.11 23.50
CA GLY A 120 -4.71 4.87 24.32
C GLY A 120 -5.33 3.49 24.20
N ALA A 121 -4.79 2.59 23.37
CA ALA A 121 -5.25 1.20 23.33
C ALA A 121 -5.03 0.48 24.68
N THR A 122 -5.98 -0.38 25.10
CA THR A 122 -5.81 -1.23 26.29
C THR A 122 -4.89 -2.40 26.02
N ASP A 123 -4.96 -2.92 24.80
CA ASP A 123 -4.08 -3.97 24.28
C ASP A 123 -3.83 -3.71 22.79
N ALA A 124 -2.65 -4.13 22.32
CA ALA A 124 -2.27 -4.03 20.92
C ALA A 124 -1.63 -5.35 20.49
N GLN A 125 -2.25 -5.99 19.50
CA GLN A 125 -1.78 -7.22 18.87
C GLN A 125 -1.45 -6.96 17.40
N LEU A 126 -0.67 -7.85 16.80
CA LEU A 126 -0.26 -7.73 15.40
C LEU A 126 -0.73 -8.93 14.60
N ILE A 127 -1.11 -8.69 13.35
CA ILE A 127 -1.37 -9.69 12.33
C ILE A 127 -0.57 -9.35 11.07
N GLU A 128 -0.07 -10.35 10.38
CA GLU A 128 0.65 -10.14 9.11
C GLU A 128 -0.32 -9.80 7.98
N GLN A 129 0.03 -8.80 7.16
CA GLN A 129 -0.83 -8.30 6.09
C GLN A 129 -1.29 -9.39 5.11
N PRO A 130 -0.44 -10.33 4.61
CA PRO A 130 -0.92 -11.37 3.70
C PRO A 130 -1.96 -12.31 4.32
N LEU A 131 -1.82 -12.65 5.61
CA LEU A 131 -2.81 -13.48 6.30
C LEU A 131 -4.13 -12.72 6.45
N ALA A 132 -4.06 -11.47 6.89
CA ALA A 132 -5.25 -10.61 6.98
C ALA A 132 -5.91 -10.42 5.62
N ALA A 133 -5.12 -10.15 4.57
CA ALA A 133 -5.60 -9.99 3.20
C ALA A 133 -6.34 -11.24 2.69
N ALA A 134 -5.80 -12.43 2.95
CA ALA A 134 -6.44 -13.69 2.56
C ALA A 134 -7.77 -13.92 3.27
N ILE A 135 -7.85 -13.59 4.58
CA ILE A 135 -9.10 -13.63 5.34
C ILE A 135 -10.12 -12.64 4.76
N GLY A 136 -9.70 -11.40 4.52
CA GLY A 136 -10.57 -10.34 3.98
C GLY A 136 -11.03 -10.59 2.54
N ALA A 137 -10.25 -11.31 1.77
CA ALA A 137 -10.61 -11.81 0.43
C ALA A 137 -11.51 -13.06 0.48
N ASN A 138 -11.89 -13.55 1.68
CA ASN A 138 -12.69 -14.76 1.90
C ASN A 138 -12.07 -16.02 1.29
N LEU A 139 -10.74 -16.12 1.25
CA LEU A 139 -10.07 -17.34 0.81
C LEU A 139 -10.25 -18.46 1.84
N PRO A 140 -10.46 -19.72 1.42
CA PRO A 140 -10.68 -20.86 2.33
C PRO A 140 -9.35 -21.35 2.95
N ILE A 141 -8.63 -20.44 3.61
CA ILE A 141 -7.28 -20.70 4.13
C ILE A 141 -7.21 -21.79 5.21
N SER A 142 -8.33 -22.12 5.87
CA SER A 142 -8.40 -23.19 6.88
C SER A 142 -8.49 -24.59 6.26
N GLU A 143 -8.74 -24.69 4.97
CA GLU A 143 -8.84 -25.95 4.24
C GLU A 143 -7.47 -26.43 3.77
N PRO A 144 -7.30 -27.76 3.51
CA PRO A 144 -6.06 -28.32 2.96
C PRO A 144 -5.95 -28.05 1.44
N VAL A 145 -6.05 -26.78 1.05
CA VAL A 145 -6.03 -26.30 -0.34
C VAL A 145 -5.07 -25.12 -0.44
N GLY A 146 -4.34 -25.03 -1.54
CA GLY A 146 -3.44 -23.91 -1.82
C GLY A 146 -4.22 -22.64 -2.12
N ASN A 147 -4.00 -21.60 -1.33
CA ASN A 147 -4.54 -20.27 -1.53
C ASN A 147 -3.39 -19.27 -1.64
N MET A 148 -3.28 -18.56 -2.74
CA MET A 148 -2.24 -17.55 -2.91
C MET A 148 -2.85 -16.15 -2.93
N VAL A 149 -2.34 -15.28 -2.07
CA VAL A 149 -2.66 -13.86 -2.06
C VAL A 149 -1.42 -13.05 -2.44
N VAL A 150 -1.62 -12.04 -3.26
CA VAL A 150 -0.59 -11.06 -3.64
C VAL A 150 -1.12 -9.69 -3.25
N ASP A 151 -0.50 -9.10 -2.24
CA ASP A 151 -0.82 -7.76 -1.74
C ASP A 151 0.20 -6.76 -2.28
N ILE A 152 -0.26 -5.86 -3.13
CA ILE A 152 0.56 -4.78 -3.68
C ILE A 152 0.16 -3.46 -3.04
N GLY A 153 0.92 -3.08 -2.03
CA GLY A 153 0.72 -1.86 -1.28
C GLY A 153 1.39 -0.63 -1.91
N GLY A 154 1.48 0.46 -1.12
CA GLY A 154 2.16 1.68 -1.54
C GLY A 154 3.68 1.54 -1.58
N GLY A 155 4.27 0.80 -0.66
CA GLY A 155 5.72 0.68 -0.51
C GLY A 155 6.27 -0.74 -0.45
N THR A 156 5.40 -1.75 -0.45
CA THR A 156 5.75 -3.18 -0.41
C THR A 156 4.84 -3.97 -1.32
N SER A 157 5.34 -5.11 -1.81
CA SER A 157 4.55 -6.15 -2.45
C SER A 157 4.86 -7.47 -1.75
N GLU A 158 3.82 -8.16 -1.29
CA GLU A 158 3.93 -9.39 -0.52
C GLU A 158 3.10 -10.48 -1.19
N SER A 159 3.73 -11.61 -1.44
CA SER A 159 3.13 -12.80 -2.06
C SER A 159 3.17 -13.94 -1.06
N ALA A 160 2.02 -14.48 -0.69
CA ALA A 160 1.94 -15.57 0.29
C ALA A 160 1.06 -16.70 -0.22
N LEU A 161 1.58 -17.92 -0.09
CA LEU A 161 0.84 -19.16 -0.25
C LEU A 161 0.42 -19.68 1.13
N LEU A 162 -0.88 -19.88 1.32
CA LEU A 162 -1.50 -20.28 2.59
C LEU A 162 -2.24 -21.61 2.41
N SER A 163 -2.19 -22.44 3.44
CA SER A 163 -2.97 -23.67 3.55
C SER A 163 -3.09 -24.08 5.02
N LEU A 164 -4.21 -24.67 5.44
CA LEU A 164 -4.46 -25.12 6.81
C LEU A 164 -4.21 -24.03 7.88
N GLY A 165 -4.54 -22.77 7.54
CA GLY A 165 -4.37 -21.62 8.44
C GLY A 165 -2.92 -21.14 8.59
N GLY A 166 -1.96 -21.71 7.87
CA GLY A 166 -0.54 -21.37 7.95
C GLY A 166 0.02 -20.84 6.64
N VAL A 167 1.13 -20.11 6.75
CA VAL A 167 1.91 -19.64 5.60
C VAL A 167 2.85 -20.77 5.17
N VAL A 168 2.74 -21.21 3.92
CA VAL A 168 3.56 -22.27 3.31
C VAL A 168 4.77 -21.69 2.59
N ALA A 169 4.56 -20.61 1.83
CA ALA A 169 5.61 -19.87 1.15
C ALA A 169 5.31 -18.36 1.26
N LEU A 170 6.35 -17.55 1.32
CA LEU A 170 6.24 -16.10 1.44
C LEU A 170 7.40 -15.43 0.73
N GLU A 171 7.09 -14.49 -0.13
CA GLU A 171 8.04 -13.56 -0.71
C GLU A 171 7.57 -12.12 -0.49
N ALA A 172 8.50 -11.26 -0.12
CA ALA A 172 8.24 -9.86 0.14
C ALA A 172 9.32 -8.97 -0.47
N VAL A 173 8.92 -7.99 -1.25
CA VAL A 173 9.83 -6.99 -1.82
C VAL A 173 9.43 -5.59 -1.38
N ARG A 174 10.42 -4.74 -1.13
CA ARG A 174 10.22 -3.33 -0.75
C ARG A 174 10.04 -2.45 -1.99
N VAL A 175 9.16 -2.88 -2.87
CA VAL A 175 8.71 -2.20 -4.08
C VAL A 175 7.19 -2.16 -4.06
N GLY A 176 6.62 -1.00 -4.32
CA GLY A 176 5.17 -0.80 -4.31
C GLY A 176 4.74 0.30 -5.27
N SER A 177 3.51 0.74 -5.14
CA SER A 177 2.89 1.74 -6.02
C SER A 177 3.67 3.07 -6.08
N PHE A 178 4.37 3.47 -5.01
CA PHE A 178 5.20 4.68 -5.01
C PHE A 178 6.48 4.54 -5.82
N ASP A 179 7.01 3.32 -5.99
CA ASP A 179 8.14 3.09 -6.86
C ASP A 179 7.74 3.27 -8.34
N ILE A 180 6.48 2.98 -8.68
CA ILE A 180 5.89 3.30 -9.99
C ILE A 180 5.84 4.82 -10.19
N ASP A 181 5.35 5.58 -9.22
CA ASP A 181 5.29 7.05 -9.29
C ASP A 181 6.70 7.66 -9.42
N ALA A 182 7.66 7.15 -8.66
CA ALA A 182 9.06 7.57 -8.75
C ALA A 182 9.69 7.27 -10.11
N ALA A 183 9.38 6.12 -10.71
CA ALA A 183 9.83 5.75 -12.05
C ALA A 183 9.25 6.68 -13.13
N ILE A 184 7.97 7.07 -13.01
CA ILE A 184 7.34 8.07 -13.89
C ILE A 184 8.03 9.44 -13.74
N GLN A 185 8.28 9.90 -12.50
CA GLN A 185 8.99 11.15 -12.26
C GLN A 185 10.40 11.13 -12.87
N ALA A 186 11.14 10.04 -12.69
CA ALA A 186 12.47 9.86 -13.23
C ALA A 186 12.47 9.86 -14.78
N TYR A 187 11.50 9.19 -15.39
CA TYR A 187 11.31 9.16 -16.83
C TYR A 187 11.05 10.57 -17.38
N VAL A 188 10.06 11.28 -16.84
CA VAL A 188 9.69 12.63 -17.29
C VAL A 188 10.85 13.61 -17.11
N ARG A 189 11.61 13.47 -16.03
CA ARG A 189 12.82 14.26 -15.79
C ARG A 189 13.90 14.00 -16.83
N ARG A 190 14.16 12.73 -17.17
CA ARG A 190 15.22 12.32 -18.10
C ARG A 190 14.87 12.66 -19.54
N GLU A 191 13.67 12.31 -19.99
CA GLU A 191 13.30 12.43 -21.41
C GLU A 191 12.83 13.84 -21.79
N TYR A 192 12.20 14.55 -20.87
CA TYR A 192 11.60 15.86 -21.15
C TYR A 192 12.25 17.03 -20.43
N GLY A 193 13.23 16.77 -19.54
CA GLY A 193 13.86 17.81 -18.72
C GLY A 193 12.84 18.50 -17.79
N LEU A 194 11.77 17.82 -17.39
CA LEU A 194 10.66 18.38 -16.66
C LEU A 194 10.57 17.78 -15.25
N ALA A 195 10.54 18.63 -14.22
CA ALA A 195 10.28 18.22 -12.86
C ALA A 195 8.76 18.22 -12.59
N ILE A 196 8.23 17.09 -12.12
CA ILE A 196 6.84 16.90 -11.70
C ILE A 196 6.78 16.42 -10.25
N GLY A 197 5.68 16.75 -9.55
CA GLY A 197 5.44 16.30 -8.18
C GLY A 197 4.90 14.87 -8.09
N GLU A 198 4.86 14.30 -6.88
CA GLU A 198 4.31 12.97 -6.60
C GLU A 198 2.86 12.83 -7.09
N ARG A 199 2.02 13.80 -6.78
CA ARG A 199 0.60 13.81 -7.19
C ARG A 199 0.43 13.77 -8.70
N THR A 200 1.23 14.53 -9.42
CA THR A 200 1.20 14.51 -10.89
C THR A 200 1.62 13.16 -11.45
N ALA A 201 2.65 12.53 -10.85
CA ALA A 201 3.06 11.18 -11.25
C ALA A 201 1.97 10.13 -10.96
N GLU A 202 1.31 10.22 -9.82
CA GLU A 202 0.18 9.36 -9.48
C GLU A 202 -1.01 9.56 -10.45
N GLU A 203 -1.34 10.82 -10.79
CA GLU A 203 -2.38 11.12 -11.79
C GLU A 203 -2.05 10.52 -13.17
N ILE A 204 -0.78 10.58 -13.59
CA ILE A 204 -0.32 9.93 -14.83
C ILE A 204 -0.49 8.42 -14.76
N LYS A 205 -0.08 7.79 -13.65
CA LYS A 205 -0.24 6.35 -13.41
C LYS A 205 -1.69 5.91 -13.57
N TRP A 206 -2.64 6.63 -12.98
CA TRP A 206 -4.07 6.34 -13.06
C TRP A 206 -4.66 6.60 -14.45
N THR A 207 -4.20 7.65 -15.14
CA THR A 207 -4.78 8.09 -16.41
C THR A 207 -4.33 7.24 -17.58
N ILE A 208 -3.01 6.99 -17.70
CA ILE A 208 -2.42 6.31 -18.84
C ILE A 208 -1.43 5.19 -18.48
N GLY A 209 -1.19 4.91 -17.18
CA GLY A 209 -0.31 3.83 -16.73
C GLY A 209 -0.92 2.45 -17.00
N SER A 210 -0.09 1.49 -17.41
CA SER A 210 -0.49 0.10 -17.61
C SER A 210 0.72 -0.82 -17.58
N ALA A 211 0.61 -1.97 -16.90
CA ALA A 211 1.65 -2.99 -16.84
C ALA A 211 1.68 -3.91 -18.05
N ALA A 212 0.59 -3.96 -18.84
CA ALA A 212 0.47 -4.73 -20.07
C ALA A 212 -0.06 -3.87 -21.21
N PRO A 213 0.09 -4.27 -22.48
CA PRO A 213 -0.52 -3.57 -23.62
C PRO A 213 -2.05 -3.47 -23.44
N THR A 214 -2.56 -2.26 -23.59
CA THR A 214 -4.03 -2.00 -23.56
C THR A 214 -4.47 -1.51 -24.91
N PRO A 215 -5.72 -1.82 -25.33
CA PRO A 215 -6.30 -1.31 -26.58
C PRO A 215 -6.52 0.21 -26.58
N GLU A 216 -6.55 0.82 -25.40
CA GLU A 216 -6.82 2.24 -25.25
C GLU A 216 -5.61 3.09 -25.60
N GLU A 217 -5.75 3.90 -26.66
CA GLU A 217 -4.82 4.94 -27.01
C GLU A 217 -5.22 6.24 -26.30
N GLY A 218 -4.55 6.54 -25.19
CA GLY A 218 -4.72 7.81 -24.47
C GLY A 218 -3.49 8.69 -24.63
N ARG A 219 -3.63 9.96 -24.25
CA ARG A 219 -2.52 10.89 -24.05
C ARG A 219 -2.80 11.69 -22.79
N ALA A 220 -1.76 11.98 -22.02
CA ALA A 220 -1.85 12.85 -20.86
C ALA A 220 -1.05 14.13 -21.07
N GLU A 221 -1.70 15.28 -20.93
CA GLU A 221 -1.01 16.55 -20.83
C GLU A 221 -0.48 16.72 -19.40
N VAL A 222 0.82 16.91 -19.28
CA VAL A 222 1.51 16.99 -18.00
C VAL A 222 2.20 18.33 -17.87
N LYS A 223 1.91 19.03 -16.79
CA LYS A 223 2.49 20.33 -16.46
C LYS A 223 3.55 20.17 -15.36
N GLY A 224 4.69 20.82 -15.54
CA GLY A 224 5.76 20.78 -14.56
C GLY A 224 6.69 21.99 -14.72
N ARG A 225 7.82 21.95 -14.00
CA ARG A 225 8.86 22.97 -14.08
C ARG A 225 10.01 22.46 -14.94
N GLU A 226 10.28 23.16 -16.04
CA GLU A 226 11.44 22.85 -16.90
C GLU A 226 12.75 23.08 -16.13
N LEU A 227 13.64 22.10 -16.19
CA LEU A 227 14.86 22.11 -15.37
C LEU A 227 15.87 23.17 -15.82
N MET A 228 15.95 23.48 -17.11
CA MET A 228 16.91 24.41 -17.65
C MET A 228 16.50 25.87 -17.40
N SER A 229 15.26 26.22 -17.68
CA SER A 229 14.75 27.60 -17.57
C SER A 229 14.13 27.91 -16.21
N GLY A 230 13.72 26.88 -15.45
CA GLY A 230 12.93 27.02 -14.22
C GLY A 230 11.47 27.40 -14.46
N LEU A 231 11.04 27.58 -15.72
CA LEU A 231 9.69 28.03 -16.07
C LEU A 231 8.68 26.87 -16.16
N PRO A 232 7.38 27.16 -16.01
CA PRO A 232 6.34 26.16 -16.29
C PRO A 232 6.36 25.70 -17.75
N LYS A 233 6.21 24.39 -17.96
CA LYS A 233 6.14 23.78 -19.29
C LYS A 233 5.12 22.65 -19.30
N THR A 234 4.48 22.43 -20.43
CA THR A 234 3.56 21.32 -20.68
C THR A 234 4.18 20.35 -21.68
N VAL A 235 4.06 19.06 -21.40
CA VAL A 235 4.45 17.97 -22.29
C VAL A 235 3.29 17.00 -22.44
N VAL A 236 3.29 16.19 -23.51
CA VAL A 236 2.27 15.17 -23.78
C VAL A 236 2.93 13.80 -23.67
N LEU A 237 2.38 12.93 -22.83
CA LEU A 237 2.86 11.56 -22.61
C LEU A 237 1.89 10.54 -23.21
N THR A 238 2.42 9.40 -23.61
CA THR A 238 1.67 8.26 -24.17
C THR A 238 1.69 7.06 -23.21
N PRO A 239 0.70 6.14 -23.28
CA PRO A 239 0.69 4.91 -22.49
C PRO A 239 1.93 4.03 -22.71
N LEU A 240 2.45 3.99 -23.93
CA LEU A 240 3.67 3.22 -24.25
C LEU A 240 4.90 3.75 -23.51
N GLU A 241 5.03 5.07 -23.41
CA GLU A 241 6.14 5.71 -22.68
C GLU A 241 6.05 5.38 -21.19
N ILE A 242 4.84 5.50 -20.61
CA ILE A 242 4.66 5.21 -19.20
C ILE A 242 4.86 3.74 -18.89
N ARG A 243 4.39 2.81 -19.74
CA ARG A 243 4.66 1.38 -19.58
C ARG A 243 6.16 1.08 -19.57
N ARG A 244 6.93 1.69 -20.45
CA ARG A 244 8.40 1.55 -20.46
C ARG A 244 9.03 2.15 -19.20
N ALA A 245 8.52 3.29 -18.76
CA ALA A 245 9.03 3.95 -17.56
C ALA A 245 8.86 3.10 -16.28
N ILE A 246 7.75 2.38 -16.17
CA ILE A 246 7.40 1.60 -14.98
C ILE A 246 7.81 0.13 -15.05
N GLU A 247 8.48 -0.31 -16.11
CA GLU A 247 8.84 -1.72 -16.32
C GLU A 247 9.67 -2.29 -15.18
N GLU A 248 10.65 -1.54 -14.68
CA GLU A 248 11.53 -2.02 -13.59
C GLU A 248 10.77 -2.33 -12.30
N PRO A 249 9.98 -1.42 -11.71
CA PRO A 249 9.20 -1.74 -10.51
C PRO A 249 8.13 -2.80 -10.75
N VAL A 250 7.48 -2.83 -11.91
CA VAL A 250 6.49 -3.86 -12.26
C VAL A 250 7.15 -5.23 -12.34
N ALA A 251 8.29 -5.35 -13.03
CA ALA A 251 9.02 -6.61 -13.14
C ALA A 251 9.45 -7.14 -11.77
N ALA A 252 9.92 -6.27 -10.86
CA ALA A 252 10.30 -6.67 -9.50
C ALA A 252 9.10 -7.21 -8.68
N MET A 253 7.92 -6.61 -8.83
CA MET A 253 6.69 -7.09 -8.20
C MET A 253 6.30 -8.47 -8.75
N VAL A 254 6.30 -8.63 -10.07
CA VAL A 254 5.92 -9.88 -10.74
C VAL A 254 6.91 -10.99 -10.43
N GLU A 255 8.20 -10.69 -10.40
CA GLU A 255 9.24 -11.66 -10.03
C GLU A 255 9.03 -12.21 -8.62
N SER A 256 8.61 -11.38 -7.65
CA SER A 256 8.31 -11.85 -6.29
C SER A 256 7.15 -12.84 -6.25
N VAL A 257 6.16 -12.67 -7.12
CA VAL A 257 5.04 -13.62 -7.27
C VAL A 257 5.54 -14.96 -7.80
N VAL A 258 6.37 -14.93 -8.86
CA VAL A 258 6.94 -16.14 -9.47
C VAL A 258 7.86 -16.86 -8.48
N GLN A 259 8.68 -16.13 -7.71
CA GLN A 259 9.55 -16.70 -6.69
C GLN A 259 8.76 -17.36 -5.56
N CYS A 260 7.65 -16.78 -5.13
CA CYS A 260 6.77 -17.40 -4.14
C CYS A 260 6.14 -18.70 -4.68
N LEU A 261 5.65 -18.67 -5.93
CA LEU A 261 5.12 -19.86 -6.60
C LEU A 261 6.14 -20.98 -6.74
N ALA A 262 7.40 -20.65 -7.04
CA ALA A 262 8.47 -21.63 -7.19
C ALA A 262 8.78 -22.41 -5.89
N GLN A 263 8.36 -21.89 -4.73
CA GLN A 263 8.50 -22.54 -3.43
C GLN A 263 7.28 -23.41 -3.08
N ALA A 264 6.22 -23.37 -3.89
CA ALA A 264 4.99 -24.10 -3.62
C ALA A 264 5.19 -25.62 -3.73
N PRO A 265 4.72 -26.42 -2.77
CA PRO A 265 4.59 -27.85 -2.96
C PRO A 265 3.74 -28.19 -4.18
N PRO A 266 4.05 -29.29 -4.93
CA PRO A 266 3.34 -29.61 -6.17
C PRO A 266 1.82 -29.71 -6.05
N GLU A 267 1.31 -30.25 -4.94
CA GLU A 267 -0.13 -30.38 -4.68
C GLU A 267 -0.79 -29.02 -4.55
N LEU A 268 -0.18 -28.09 -3.81
CA LEU A 268 -0.71 -26.75 -3.63
C LEU A 268 -0.56 -25.88 -4.91
N ALA A 269 0.51 -26.09 -5.68
CA ALA A 269 0.68 -25.44 -6.97
C ALA A 269 -0.41 -25.86 -7.97
N GLN A 270 -0.84 -27.12 -7.93
CA GLN A 270 -1.95 -27.61 -8.74
C GLN A 270 -3.28 -26.92 -8.40
N ASP A 271 -3.54 -26.66 -7.11
CA ASP A 271 -4.74 -25.94 -6.67
C ASP A 271 -4.80 -24.53 -7.27
N LEU A 272 -3.64 -23.85 -7.37
CA LEU A 272 -3.57 -22.49 -7.92
C LEU A 272 -3.88 -22.43 -9.42
N LEU A 273 -3.67 -23.49 -10.18
CA LEU A 273 -4.11 -23.56 -11.58
C LEU A 273 -5.63 -23.53 -11.70
N ALA A 274 -6.35 -24.04 -10.70
CA ALA A 274 -7.81 -24.08 -10.68
C ALA A 274 -8.41 -22.82 -10.05
N HIS A 275 -7.86 -22.33 -8.94
CA HIS A 275 -8.43 -21.25 -8.15
C HIS A 275 -7.83 -19.87 -8.47
N GLY A 276 -6.61 -19.85 -9.01
CA GLY A 276 -5.89 -18.63 -9.34
C GLY A 276 -5.21 -17.96 -8.15
N ILE A 277 -4.54 -16.86 -8.44
CA ILE A 277 -3.89 -15.97 -7.48
C ILE A 277 -4.85 -14.83 -7.15
N CYS A 278 -5.12 -14.60 -5.87
CA CYS A 278 -5.92 -13.48 -5.40
C CYS A 278 -5.06 -12.21 -5.33
N LEU A 279 -5.41 -11.19 -6.12
CA LEU A 279 -4.67 -9.93 -6.19
C LEU A 279 -5.40 -8.84 -5.39
N VAL A 280 -4.71 -8.28 -4.39
CA VAL A 280 -5.23 -7.27 -3.45
C VAL A 280 -4.26 -6.08 -3.30
N GLY A 281 -4.63 -5.11 -2.46
CA GLY A 281 -3.88 -3.88 -2.24
C GLY A 281 -4.13 -2.80 -3.29
N GLY A 282 -3.78 -1.55 -2.98
CA GLY A 282 -4.02 -0.40 -3.86
C GLY A 282 -3.23 -0.45 -5.18
N GLY A 283 -2.02 -1.03 -5.15
CA GLY A 283 -1.19 -1.20 -6.36
C GLY A 283 -1.77 -2.20 -7.37
N SER A 284 -2.63 -3.12 -6.92
CA SER A 284 -3.34 -4.08 -7.77
C SER A 284 -4.27 -3.43 -8.80
N LEU A 285 -4.65 -2.17 -8.55
CA LEU A 285 -5.49 -1.38 -9.45
C LEU A 285 -4.74 -0.86 -10.69
N LEU A 286 -3.42 -1.02 -10.77
CA LEU A 286 -2.68 -0.70 -11.99
C LEU A 286 -3.21 -1.54 -13.15
N ARG A 287 -3.62 -0.88 -14.23
CA ARG A 287 -4.19 -1.56 -15.40
C ARG A 287 -3.21 -2.59 -15.98
N GLY A 288 -3.72 -3.77 -16.31
CA GLY A 288 -2.95 -4.84 -16.93
C GLY A 288 -1.95 -5.54 -16.01
N LEU A 289 -1.89 -5.21 -14.73
CA LEU A 289 -1.00 -5.90 -13.78
C LEU A 289 -1.44 -7.35 -13.55
N ASP A 290 -2.74 -7.59 -13.47
CA ASP A 290 -3.33 -8.92 -13.45
C ASP A 290 -2.97 -9.77 -14.67
N VAL A 291 -3.01 -9.16 -15.87
CA VAL A 291 -2.62 -9.82 -17.12
C VAL A 291 -1.13 -10.17 -17.09
N ARG A 292 -0.28 -9.22 -16.71
CA ARG A 292 1.16 -9.41 -16.63
C ARG A 292 1.55 -10.51 -15.62
N ILE A 293 0.94 -10.52 -14.43
CA ILE A 293 1.17 -11.57 -13.43
C ILE A 293 0.72 -12.91 -13.99
N ALA A 294 -0.47 -13.00 -14.60
CA ALA A 294 -0.98 -14.26 -15.15
C ALA A 294 -0.09 -14.82 -16.27
N GLU A 295 0.44 -13.97 -17.15
CA GLU A 295 1.34 -14.36 -18.22
C GLU A 295 2.69 -14.89 -17.68
N ASP A 296 3.30 -14.16 -16.74
CA ASP A 296 4.64 -14.52 -16.22
C ASP A 296 4.58 -15.69 -15.23
N ALA A 297 3.51 -15.81 -14.44
CA ALA A 297 3.30 -16.89 -13.46
C ALA A 297 2.69 -18.16 -14.07
N GLY A 298 2.02 -18.06 -15.22
CA GLY A 298 1.30 -19.18 -15.82
C GLY A 298 0.07 -19.64 -15.02
N VAL A 299 -0.46 -18.79 -14.14
CA VAL A 299 -1.57 -19.08 -13.24
C VAL A 299 -2.63 -17.97 -13.39
N PRO A 300 -3.94 -18.27 -13.40
CA PRO A 300 -4.98 -17.25 -13.45
C PRO A 300 -4.87 -16.28 -12.27
N VAL A 301 -5.27 -15.01 -12.50
CA VAL A 301 -5.32 -13.97 -11.47
C VAL A 301 -6.78 -13.58 -11.23
N VAL A 302 -7.19 -13.58 -9.97
CA VAL A 302 -8.54 -13.21 -9.53
C VAL A 302 -8.46 -11.85 -8.83
N LYS A 303 -9.29 -10.90 -9.29
CA LYS A 303 -9.45 -9.59 -8.66
C LYS A 303 -10.62 -9.62 -7.68
N VAL A 304 -10.45 -8.94 -6.56
CA VAL A 304 -11.53 -8.72 -5.58
C VAL A 304 -12.18 -7.37 -5.80
N GLU A 305 -13.40 -7.19 -5.30
CA GLU A 305 -14.17 -5.94 -5.48
C GLU A 305 -13.55 -4.75 -4.73
N THR A 306 -13.06 -4.98 -3.50
CA THR A 306 -12.48 -3.93 -2.64
C THR A 306 -11.03 -4.25 -2.26
N PRO A 307 -10.09 -4.24 -3.23
CA PRO A 307 -8.72 -4.71 -2.99
C PRO A 307 -7.97 -3.89 -1.92
N MET A 308 -8.30 -2.63 -1.75
CA MET A 308 -7.67 -1.75 -0.75
C MET A 308 -8.13 -2.03 0.68
N GLU A 309 -9.27 -2.69 0.86
CA GLU A 309 -9.86 -2.93 2.18
C GLU A 309 -9.63 -4.36 2.69
N CYS A 310 -9.16 -5.29 1.84
CA CYS A 310 -9.02 -6.70 2.21
C CYS A 310 -8.22 -6.89 3.50
N VAL A 311 -7.10 -6.20 3.66
CA VAL A 311 -6.25 -6.31 4.85
C VAL A 311 -7.00 -5.91 6.12
N VAL A 312 -7.64 -4.74 6.13
CA VAL A 312 -8.35 -4.25 7.31
C VAL A 312 -9.63 -5.02 7.60
N LEU A 313 -10.34 -5.50 6.57
CA LEU A 313 -11.53 -6.34 6.71
C LEU A 313 -11.17 -7.68 7.33
N GLY A 314 -10.10 -8.33 6.85
CA GLY A 314 -9.65 -9.61 7.40
C GLY A 314 -9.14 -9.51 8.83
N ALA A 315 -8.52 -8.39 9.21
CA ALA A 315 -8.15 -8.12 10.58
C ALA A 315 -9.37 -7.80 11.48
N GLY A 316 -10.47 -7.35 10.90
CA GLY A 316 -11.71 -7.01 11.61
C GLY A 316 -12.61 -8.22 11.90
N HIS A 317 -12.45 -9.30 11.16
CA HIS A 317 -13.17 -10.56 11.33
C HIS A 317 -12.52 -11.47 12.36
#